data_2e16d8e00d2c516c41353f1ed43cb11f
#
_entry.id   2e16d8e00d2c516c41353f1ed43cb11f
#
_cell.length_a   1.000
_cell.length_b   1.000
_cell.length_c   1.000
_cell.angle_alpha   90.00
_cell.angle_beta   90.00
_cell.angle_gamma   90.00
#
_symmetry.space_group_name_H-M   'P 1'
#
loop_
_entity.id
_entity.type
_entity.pdbx_description
1 polymer ?
#
loop_
_entity_poly.entity_id
_entity_poly.type
_entity_poly.pdbx_seq_one_letter_code
_entity_poly.pdbx_strand_id
1 'polypeptide(L)'
;TSLVPDKKRFPNGWMRIMNRKQADKIRWIGLWYSLSGYWLGISADNDFPPEIRQTLYAYNGSLLPGTSTDKIEAWYEYHIRTMKEYGFDFLKIDNQSFTLPLYMGGTQVIRQAKDCNLALEHQTHRLQMGLMNCMAQNVLNMDHTLYSSVTRVSIDYKKYNENMAKSHLFQSYTNTLMQGQTVWPDHDMFHSCDTICGSLMARSKAISGGPVYLSD
;
A
#
# COMPACT_ATOMS: atom_id res chain seq x y z
N THR A 1 -7.25 11.09 9.57
CA THR A 1 -6.38 10.13 10.26
C THR A 1 -4.96 10.65 10.30
N SER A 2 -4.36 10.56 11.47
CA SER A 2 -2.97 10.92 11.70
C SER A 2 -2.05 9.87 11.09
N LEU A 3 -0.92 10.30 10.51
CA LEU A 3 0.14 9.40 10.02
C LEU A 3 1.13 9.01 11.11
N VAL A 4 0.90 9.44 12.35
CA VAL A 4 1.70 9.03 13.51
C VAL A 4 1.05 7.86 14.23
N PRO A 5 1.82 7.08 15.00
CA PRO A 5 1.28 5.97 15.80
C PRO A 5 0.18 6.44 16.77
N ASP A 6 -0.88 5.63 16.89
CA ASP A 6 -1.90 5.85 17.92
C ASP A 6 -1.25 5.81 19.32
N LYS A 7 -1.22 6.95 20.01
CA LYS A 7 -0.56 7.10 21.32
C LYS A 7 -1.15 6.18 22.40
N LYS A 8 -2.43 5.78 22.28
CA LYS A 8 -3.06 4.85 23.21
C LYS A 8 -2.56 3.42 22.99
N ARG A 9 -2.43 2.99 21.73
CA ARG A 9 -1.96 1.63 21.37
C ARG A 9 -0.43 1.54 21.35
N PHE A 10 0.22 2.61 20.96
CA PHE A 10 1.67 2.71 20.77
C PHE A 10 2.22 3.93 21.55
N PRO A 11 2.19 3.90 22.90
CA PRO A 11 2.60 5.05 23.72
C PRO A 11 4.06 5.46 23.49
N ASN A 12 4.91 4.52 23.10
CA ASN A 12 6.33 4.74 22.79
C ASN A 12 6.59 4.69 21.27
N GLY A 13 5.60 5.03 20.44
CA GLY A 13 5.71 4.94 19.00
C GLY A 13 6.00 3.51 18.54
N TRP A 14 6.82 3.35 17.51
CA TRP A 14 7.16 2.06 16.92
C TRP A 14 8.27 1.29 17.66
N MET A 15 8.88 1.89 18.69
CA MET A 15 10.05 1.34 19.38
C MET A 15 9.84 -0.10 19.87
N ARG A 16 8.68 -0.41 20.45
CA ARG A 16 8.37 -1.77 20.92
C ARG A 16 8.35 -2.79 19.78
N ILE A 17 7.83 -2.41 18.62
CA ILE A 17 7.79 -3.27 17.42
C ILE A 17 9.22 -3.49 16.91
N MET A 18 10.02 -2.43 16.81
CA MET A 18 11.40 -2.52 16.34
C MET A 18 12.30 -3.34 17.27
N ASN A 19 12.09 -3.23 18.59
CA ASN A 19 12.79 -4.10 19.55
C ASN A 19 12.41 -5.57 19.38
N ARG A 20 11.12 -5.87 19.10
CA ARG A 20 10.68 -7.24 18.79
C ARG A 20 11.25 -7.74 17.47
N LYS A 21 11.34 -6.89 16.45
CA LYS A 21 12.01 -7.23 15.18
C LYS A 21 13.39 -7.81 15.44
N GLN A 22 14.20 -7.15 16.28
CA GLN A 22 15.55 -7.60 16.63
C GLN A 22 15.54 -8.88 17.49
N ALA A 23 14.74 -8.89 18.56
CA ALA A 23 14.68 -10.00 19.53
C ALA A 23 14.21 -11.32 18.85
N ASP A 24 13.22 -11.24 17.99
CA ASP A 24 12.62 -12.39 17.32
C ASP A 24 13.31 -12.71 15.98
N LYS A 25 14.38 -11.99 15.64
CA LYS A 25 15.13 -12.15 14.37
C LYS A 25 14.24 -12.04 13.13
N ILE A 26 13.24 -11.17 13.18
CA ILE A 26 12.38 -10.87 12.03
C ILE A 26 13.20 -10.11 11.01
N ARG A 27 13.32 -10.66 9.80
CA ARG A 27 14.18 -10.11 8.76
C ARG A 27 13.65 -8.78 8.23
N TRP A 28 12.36 -8.69 7.93
CA TRP A 28 11.71 -7.50 7.38
C TRP A 28 10.37 -7.22 8.05
N ILE A 29 10.08 -5.94 8.28
CA ILE A 29 8.78 -5.46 8.76
C ILE A 29 8.26 -4.41 7.79
N GLY A 30 7.02 -4.54 7.38
CA GLY A 30 6.32 -3.58 6.54
C GLY A 30 5.23 -2.83 7.28
N LEU A 31 4.80 -1.72 6.67
CA LEU A 31 3.70 -0.90 7.15
C LEU A 31 2.70 -0.68 6.03
N TRP A 32 1.41 -0.72 6.39
CA TRP A 32 0.33 -0.46 5.45
C TRP A 32 -0.08 1.02 5.45
N TYR A 33 -0.21 1.58 4.26
CA TYR A 33 -0.79 2.89 4.01
C TYR A 33 -1.66 2.88 2.74
N SER A 34 -2.46 3.93 2.56
CA SER A 34 -3.10 4.24 1.29
C SER A 34 -2.24 5.21 0.47
N LEU A 35 -2.35 5.20 -0.84
CA LEU A 35 -1.57 6.06 -1.75
C LEU A 35 -1.66 7.54 -1.38
N SER A 36 -2.83 8.02 -0.98
CA SER A 36 -3.05 9.40 -0.52
C SER A 36 -2.87 9.58 1.00
N GLY A 37 -2.14 8.68 1.67
CA GLY A 37 -1.91 8.67 3.11
C GLY A 37 -2.94 7.85 3.89
N TYR A 38 -4.23 8.02 3.61
CA TYR A 38 -5.33 7.18 4.10
C TYR A 38 -6.46 7.13 3.06
N TRP A 39 -7.57 6.42 3.33
CA TRP A 39 -8.64 6.16 2.35
C TRP A 39 -9.16 7.42 1.64
N LEU A 40 -9.37 8.51 2.36
CA LEU A 40 -9.89 9.77 1.83
C LEU A 40 -8.88 10.93 1.94
N GLY A 41 -7.60 10.62 2.05
CA GLY A 41 -6.55 11.60 2.25
C GLY A 41 -6.02 11.66 3.70
N ILE A 42 -5.24 12.64 3.99
CA ILE A 42 -4.51 12.87 5.23
C ILE A 42 -5.33 13.80 6.12
N SER A 43 -5.40 13.57 7.43
CA SER A 43 -6.05 14.51 8.35
C SER A 43 -5.35 15.87 8.34
N ALA A 44 -6.16 16.93 8.31
CA ALA A 44 -5.66 18.30 8.44
C ALA A 44 -5.00 18.61 9.79
N ASP A 45 -5.31 17.79 10.81
CA ASP A 45 -4.78 17.95 12.17
C ASP A 45 -3.35 17.38 12.35
N ASN A 46 -2.75 16.82 11.27
CA ASN A 46 -1.36 16.38 11.35
C ASN A 46 -0.42 17.59 11.49
N ASP A 47 0.50 17.47 12.42
CA ASP A 47 1.58 18.44 12.63
C ASP A 47 2.75 18.12 11.70
N PHE A 48 2.71 18.70 10.50
CA PHE A 48 3.78 18.58 9.53
C PHE A 48 4.70 19.81 9.59
N PRO A 49 6.00 19.63 9.29
CA PRO A 49 6.89 20.77 9.02
C PRO A 49 6.26 21.73 7.99
N PRO A 50 6.41 23.05 8.13
CA PRO A 50 5.77 24.02 7.22
C PRO A 50 6.06 23.76 5.74
N GLU A 51 7.28 23.37 5.39
CA GLU A 51 7.71 23.02 4.04
C GLU A 51 6.97 21.79 3.48
N ILE A 52 6.64 20.83 4.33
CA ILE A 52 5.85 19.65 3.94
C ILE A 52 4.37 20.00 3.86
N ARG A 53 3.88 20.81 4.79
CA ARG A 53 2.48 21.27 4.76
C ARG A 53 2.15 21.99 3.46
N GLN A 54 3.09 22.73 2.89
CA GLN A 54 2.95 23.45 1.62
C GLN A 54 2.90 22.53 0.39
N THR A 55 3.34 21.27 0.52
CA THR A 55 3.23 20.27 -0.55
C THR A 55 1.85 19.64 -0.67
N LEU A 56 1.00 19.86 0.33
CA LEU A 56 -0.35 19.33 0.41
C LEU A 56 -1.39 20.41 0.15
N TYR A 57 -2.55 20.02 -0.36
CA TYR A 57 -3.68 20.92 -0.51
C TYR A 57 -4.95 20.36 0.15
N ALA A 58 -5.84 21.25 0.56
CA ALA A 58 -7.09 20.88 1.20
C ALA A 58 -8.12 20.41 0.17
N TYR A 59 -8.76 19.30 0.46
CA TYR A 59 -9.81 18.72 -0.35
C TYR A 59 -10.84 17.98 0.54
N ASN A 60 -12.10 18.42 0.50
CA ASN A 60 -13.20 17.79 1.24
C ASN A 60 -12.89 17.48 2.71
N GLY A 61 -12.28 18.42 3.43
CA GLY A 61 -11.93 18.27 4.85
C GLY A 61 -10.67 17.43 5.13
N SER A 62 -10.00 16.96 4.10
CA SER A 62 -8.72 16.25 4.18
C SER A 62 -7.62 16.98 3.41
N LEU A 63 -6.41 16.46 3.48
CA LEU A 63 -5.28 16.89 2.68
C LEU A 63 -4.92 15.81 1.67
N LEU A 64 -4.57 16.23 0.47
CA LEU A 64 -4.03 15.35 -0.57
C LEU A 64 -2.63 15.82 -1.00
N PRO A 65 -1.78 14.92 -1.53
CA PRO A 65 -0.53 15.33 -2.19
C PRO A 65 -0.79 16.36 -3.27
N GLY A 66 0.12 17.31 -3.42
CA GLY A 66 -0.06 18.56 -4.12
C GLY A 66 -0.41 18.50 -5.60
N THR A 67 -0.49 19.68 -6.21
CA THR A 67 -0.98 19.90 -7.57
C THR A 67 0.13 20.00 -8.62
N SER A 68 1.39 19.96 -8.22
CA SER A 68 2.55 19.94 -9.12
C SER A 68 3.43 18.74 -8.82
N THR A 69 4.15 18.26 -9.82
CA THR A 69 5.07 17.12 -9.73
C THR A 69 6.06 17.30 -8.58
N ASP A 70 6.69 18.48 -8.45
CA ASP A 70 7.67 18.75 -7.39
C ASP A 70 7.06 18.61 -5.98
N LYS A 71 5.83 19.09 -5.78
CA LYS A 71 5.14 19.00 -4.50
C LYS A 71 4.77 17.54 -4.18
N ILE A 72 4.32 16.80 -5.18
CA ILE A 72 3.99 15.37 -5.05
C ILE A 72 5.25 14.57 -4.69
N GLU A 73 6.35 14.79 -5.41
CA GLU A 73 7.65 14.16 -5.13
C GLU A 73 8.14 14.49 -3.71
N ALA A 74 8.10 15.73 -3.30
CA ALA A 74 8.54 16.16 -1.97
C ALA A 74 7.69 15.52 -0.84
N TRP A 75 6.38 15.38 -1.05
CA TRP A 75 5.51 14.68 -0.12
C TRP A 75 5.89 13.20 0.01
N TYR A 76 6.02 12.48 -1.11
CA TYR A 76 6.36 11.05 -1.06
C TYR A 76 7.78 10.83 -0.53
N GLU A 77 8.72 11.69 -0.84
CA GLU A 77 10.05 11.64 -0.23
C GLU A 77 9.98 11.74 1.29
N TYR A 78 9.30 12.76 1.81
CA TYR A 78 9.12 12.95 3.25
C TYR A 78 8.43 11.76 3.90
N HIS A 79 7.31 11.34 3.34
CA HIS A 79 6.50 10.25 3.90
C HIS A 79 7.27 8.93 3.96
N ILE A 80 7.88 8.53 2.87
CA ILE A 80 8.61 7.26 2.77
C ILE A 80 9.89 7.29 3.61
N ARG A 81 10.62 8.41 3.61
CA ARG A 81 11.78 8.62 4.48
C ARG A 81 11.43 8.46 5.95
N THR A 82 10.34 9.08 6.39
CA THR A 82 9.85 8.95 7.77
C THR A 82 9.57 7.50 8.14
N MET A 83 8.96 6.72 7.25
CA MET A 83 8.71 5.29 7.53
C MET A 83 10.01 4.49 7.61
N LYS A 84 10.99 4.79 6.76
CA LYS A 84 12.32 4.18 6.82
C LYS A 84 13.03 4.52 8.13
N GLU A 85 12.98 5.77 8.56
CA GLU A 85 13.57 6.23 9.83
C GLU A 85 12.92 5.57 11.05
N TYR A 86 11.65 5.21 10.98
CA TYR A 86 10.99 4.39 11.99
C TYR A 86 11.48 2.94 12.02
N GLY A 87 12.25 2.49 11.02
CA GLY A 87 12.83 1.14 10.95
C GLY A 87 12.03 0.14 10.12
N PHE A 88 11.04 0.59 9.36
CA PHE A 88 10.31 -0.26 8.41
C PHE A 88 11.16 -0.51 7.16
N ASP A 89 11.03 -1.71 6.60
CA ASP A 89 11.79 -2.17 5.45
C ASP A 89 11.01 -2.09 4.14
N PHE A 90 9.68 -2.15 4.22
CA PHE A 90 8.80 -2.07 3.05
C PHE A 90 7.44 -1.45 3.39
N LEU A 91 6.74 -1.02 2.36
CA LEU A 91 5.38 -0.49 2.45
C LEU A 91 4.41 -1.35 1.64
N LYS A 92 3.23 -1.63 2.19
CA LYS A 92 2.07 -2.08 1.42
C LYS A 92 1.19 -0.87 1.19
N ILE A 93 1.12 -0.40 -0.05
CA ILE A 93 0.37 0.79 -0.43
C ILE A 93 -0.91 0.39 -1.13
N ASP A 94 -2.01 0.74 -0.48
CA ASP A 94 -3.37 0.41 -0.87
C ASP A 94 -4.09 1.60 -1.54
N ASN A 95 -5.33 1.37 -1.99
CA ASN A 95 -6.24 2.38 -2.54
C ASN A 95 -5.71 3.10 -3.79
N GLN A 96 -4.79 2.50 -4.52
CA GLN A 96 -4.12 3.15 -5.65
C GLN A 96 -5.09 3.45 -6.80
N SER A 97 -6.06 2.57 -7.08
CA SER A 97 -7.06 2.78 -8.13
C SER A 97 -8.05 3.91 -7.83
N PHE A 98 -8.18 4.33 -6.55
CA PHE A 98 -9.05 5.43 -6.13
C PHE A 98 -8.38 6.80 -6.23
N THR A 99 -7.16 6.89 -6.68
CA THR A 99 -6.47 8.18 -6.85
C THR A 99 -7.20 9.09 -7.83
N LEU A 100 -7.70 8.55 -8.96
CA LEU A 100 -8.48 9.34 -9.91
C LEU A 100 -9.74 9.97 -9.27
N PRO A 101 -10.62 9.22 -8.59
CA PRO A 101 -11.77 9.79 -7.89
C PRO A 101 -11.42 10.88 -6.86
N LEU A 102 -10.31 10.74 -6.15
CA LEU A 102 -9.88 11.74 -5.16
C LEU A 102 -9.53 13.10 -5.78
N TYR A 103 -9.05 13.10 -7.02
CA TYR A 103 -8.70 14.33 -7.74
C TYR A 103 -9.81 14.84 -8.68
N MET A 104 -10.98 14.16 -8.71
CA MET A 104 -12.11 14.59 -9.57
C MET A 104 -12.55 16.02 -9.26
N GLY A 105 -12.80 16.77 -10.32
CA GLY A 105 -13.11 18.22 -10.25
C GLY A 105 -11.89 19.11 -10.45
N GLY A 106 -10.68 18.58 -10.39
CA GLY A 106 -9.45 19.29 -10.77
C GLY A 106 -9.24 19.32 -12.29
N THR A 107 -8.42 20.23 -12.76
CA THR A 107 -8.11 20.39 -14.19
C THR A 107 -7.07 19.40 -14.72
N GLN A 108 -6.35 18.68 -13.84
CA GLN A 108 -5.23 17.81 -14.20
C GLN A 108 -5.28 16.45 -13.47
N VAL A 109 -6.47 15.89 -13.34
CA VAL A 109 -6.74 14.68 -12.55
C VAL A 109 -5.83 13.51 -12.94
N ILE A 110 -5.75 13.21 -14.24
CA ILE A 110 -4.94 12.10 -14.76
C ILE A 110 -3.45 12.33 -14.48
N ARG A 111 -2.97 13.55 -14.68
CA ARG A 111 -1.57 13.90 -14.41
C ARG A 111 -1.25 13.74 -12.92
N GLN A 112 -2.08 14.28 -12.03
CA GLN A 112 -1.88 14.19 -10.58
C GLN A 112 -1.86 12.73 -10.11
N ALA A 113 -2.81 11.93 -10.57
CA ALA A 113 -2.85 10.50 -10.24
C ALA A 113 -1.60 9.77 -10.75
N LYS A 114 -1.17 10.04 -11.99
CA LYS A 114 0.08 9.50 -12.55
C LYS A 114 1.29 9.93 -11.73
N ASP A 115 1.41 11.21 -11.43
CA ASP A 115 2.55 11.76 -10.69
C ASP A 115 2.63 11.17 -9.27
N CYS A 116 1.50 10.89 -8.61
CA CYS A 116 1.48 10.18 -7.32
C CYS A 116 2.05 8.75 -7.44
N ASN A 117 1.67 8.00 -8.48
CA ASN A 117 2.20 6.66 -8.69
C ASN A 117 3.71 6.69 -9.01
N LEU A 118 4.13 7.59 -9.90
CA LEU A 118 5.54 7.75 -10.25
C LEU A 118 6.37 8.17 -9.04
N ALA A 119 5.92 9.14 -8.26
CA ALA A 119 6.62 9.57 -7.06
C ALA A 119 6.73 8.45 -6.01
N LEU A 120 5.67 7.65 -5.82
CA LEU A 120 5.73 6.48 -4.96
C LEU A 120 6.84 5.51 -5.42
N GLU A 121 6.84 5.13 -6.70
CA GLU A 121 7.83 4.22 -7.28
C GLU A 121 9.27 4.77 -7.17
N HIS A 122 9.47 6.04 -7.56
CA HIS A 122 10.78 6.70 -7.51
C HIS A 122 11.31 6.79 -6.07
N GLN A 123 10.50 7.23 -5.13
CA GLN A 123 10.96 7.46 -3.77
C GLN A 123 11.18 6.15 -3.00
N THR A 124 10.35 5.14 -3.18
CA THR A 124 10.61 3.81 -2.60
C THR A 124 11.90 3.20 -3.15
N HIS A 125 12.13 3.28 -4.46
CA HIS A 125 13.37 2.82 -5.08
C HIS A 125 14.60 3.59 -4.57
N ARG A 126 14.55 4.93 -4.61
CA ARG A 126 15.66 5.81 -4.17
C ARG A 126 16.01 5.60 -2.70
N LEU A 127 15.01 5.40 -1.87
CA LEU A 127 15.18 5.16 -0.43
C LEU A 127 15.40 3.68 -0.09
N GLN A 128 15.49 2.79 -1.08
CA GLN A 128 15.68 1.36 -0.87
C GLN A 128 14.63 0.74 0.08
N MET A 129 13.38 1.12 -0.11
CA MET A 129 12.22 0.55 0.56
C MET A 129 11.52 -0.43 -0.35
N GLY A 130 11.13 -1.60 0.16
CA GLY A 130 10.27 -2.51 -0.59
C GLY A 130 8.88 -1.91 -0.80
N LEU A 131 8.22 -2.27 -1.91
CA LEU A 131 6.87 -1.81 -2.22
C LEU A 131 5.99 -2.99 -2.64
N MET A 132 4.84 -3.14 -1.97
CA MET A 132 3.77 -4.05 -2.35
C MET A 132 2.56 -3.20 -2.76
N ASN A 133 2.17 -3.29 -4.01
CA ASN A 133 1.03 -2.54 -4.54
C ASN A 133 -0.29 -3.25 -4.24
N CYS A 134 -1.29 -2.51 -3.77
CA CYS A 134 -2.62 -3.01 -3.50
C CYS A 134 -3.68 -2.10 -4.11
N MET A 135 -4.80 -2.68 -4.57
CA MET A 135 -5.82 -1.97 -5.35
C MET A 135 -5.21 -1.17 -6.53
N ALA A 136 -4.19 -1.73 -7.17
CA ALA A 136 -3.42 -1.09 -8.25
C ALA A 136 -3.81 -1.60 -9.64
N GLN A 137 -5.01 -2.18 -9.78
CA GLN A 137 -5.50 -2.84 -11.00
C GLN A 137 -6.25 -1.86 -11.91
N ASN A 138 -5.59 -0.82 -12.32
CA ASN A 138 -6.05 0.05 -13.40
C ASN A 138 -4.88 0.35 -14.35
N VAL A 139 -5.18 0.80 -15.55
CA VAL A 139 -4.19 1.06 -16.59
C VAL A 139 -3.11 2.02 -16.11
N LEU A 140 -3.51 3.08 -15.38
CA LEU A 140 -2.57 4.09 -14.91
C LEU A 140 -1.50 3.51 -13.97
N ASN A 141 -1.90 2.64 -13.01
CA ASN A 141 -0.97 2.00 -12.11
C ASN A 141 -0.11 0.96 -12.83
N MET A 142 -0.73 0.13 -13.68
CA MET A 142 -0.03 -0.94 -14.39
C MET A 142 1.06 -0.39 -15.32
N ASP A 143 0.79 0.73 -16.01
CA ASP A 143 1.74 1.37 -16.92
C ASP A 143 2.87 2.10 -16.18
N HIS A 144 2.71 2.35 -14.87
CA HIS A 144 3.67 3.12 -14.07
C HIS A 144 4.27 2.31 -12.91
N THR A 145 4.14 0.98 -12.90
CA THR A 145 4.86 0.07 -12.01
C THR A 145 6.28 -0.13 -12.57
N LEU A 146 7.23 0.68 -12.10
CA LEU A 146 8.57 0.77 -12.71
C LEU A 146 9.66 0.01 -11.91
N TYR A 147 9.59 0.04 -10.59
CA TYR A 147 10.62 -0.47 -9.70
C TYR A 147 10.10 -1.51 -8.71
N SER A 148 8.82 -1.47 -8.39
CA SER A 148 8.18 -2.47 -7.54
C SER A 148 7.89 -3.75 -8.32
N SER A 149 7.91 -4.87 -7.61
CA SER A 149 7.76 -6.20 -8.24
C SER A 149 6.61 -7.02 -7.66
N VAL A 150 5.88 -6.52 -6.69
CA VAL A 150 4.77 -7.25 -6.04
C VAL A 150 3.49 -6.45 -6.14
N THR A 151 2.46 -7.04 -6.75
CA THR A 151 1.16 -6.39 -6.94
C THR A 151 0.02 -7.33 -6.61
N ARG A 152 -0.93 -6.85 -5.79
CA ARG A 152 -2.16 -7.56 -5.47
C ARG A 152 -3.01 -7.76 -6.74
N VAL A 153 -3.46 -8.99 -6.99
CA VAL A 153 -4.17 -9.36 -8.21
C VAL A 153 -5.63 -9.78 -8.01
N SER A 154 -6.15 -9.68 -6.80
CA SER A 154 -7.50 -10.13 -6.44
C SER A 154 -8.21 -9.19 -5.47
N ILE A 155 -9.52 -9.35 -5.33
CA ILE A 155 -10.28 -8.83 -4.17
C ILE A 155 -9.76 -9.45 -2.87
N ASP A 156 -10.12 -8.83 -1.73
CA ASP A 156 -9.76 -9.36 -0.42
C ASP A 156 -10.32 -10.76 -0.20
N TYR A 157 -9.50 -11.65 0.36
CA TYR A 157 -9.98 -12.91 0.86
C TYR A 157 -10.83 -12.69 2.13
N LYS A 158 -12.00 -13.35 2.17
CA LYS A 158 -12.90 -13.32 3.32
C LYS A 158 -13.11 -14.74 3.83
N LYS A 159 -12.61 -15.00 5.03
CA LYS A 159 -12.73 -16.32 5.68
C LYS A 159 -14.20 -16.73 5.89
N TYR A 160 -14.44 -18.02 5.97
CA TYR A 160 -15.74 -18.63 6.17
C TYR A 160 -16.78 -18.35 5.07
N ASN A 161 -16.35 -17.95 3.87
CA ASN A 161 -17.24 -17.63 2.76
C ASN A 161 -16.74 -18.29 1.45
N GLU A 162 -17.35 -19.43 1.11
CA GLU A 162 -16.97 -20.22 -0.06
C GLU A 162 -17.15 -19.46 -1.38
N ASN A 163 -18.23 -18.69 -1.51
CA ASN A 163 -18.47 -17.91 -2.75
C ASN A 163 -17.42 -16.80 -2.94
N MET A 164 -17.08 -16.12 -1.85
CA MET A 164 -16.01 -15.14 -1.89
C MET A 164 -14.65 -15.78 -2.16
N ALA A 165 -14.40 -16.97 -1.61
CA ALA A 165 -13.19 -17.72 -1.90
C ALA A 165 -13.07 -18.10 -3.37
N LYS A 166 -14.16 -18.57 -3.99
CA LYS A 166 -14.22 -18.87 -5.44
C LYS A 166 -13.95 -17.63 -6.29
N SER A 167 -14.60 -16.52 -5.99
CA SER A 167 -14.39 -15.23 -6.70
C SER A 167 -12.96 -14.74 -6.55
N HIS A 168 -12.41 -14.83 -5.35
CA HIS A 168 -11.04 -14.46 -5.03
C HIS A 168 -10.03 -15.31 -5.84
N LEU A 169 -10.18 -16.63 -5.86
CA LEU A 169 -9.32 -17.53 -6.62
C LEU A 169 -9.43 -17.28 -8.12
N PHE A 170 -10.66 -17.13 -8.63
CA PHE A 170 -10.87 -16.82 -10.04
C PHE A 170 -10.11 -15.56 -10.46
N GLN A 171 -10.25 -14.48 -9.71
CA GLN A 171 -9.53 -13.23 -9.99
C GLN A 171 -8.01 -13.41 -9.84
N SER A 172 -7.56 -14.08 -8.76
CA SER A 172 -6.14 -14.31 -8.52
C SER A 172 -5.47 -14.96 -9.74
N TYR A 173 -6.01 -16.06 -10.22
CA TYR A 173 -5.40 -16.81 -11.32
C TYR A 173 -5.61 -16.13 -12.67
N THR A 174 -6.78 -15.57 -12.95
CA THR A 174 -7.05 -14.88 -14.22
C THR A 174 -6.15 -13.65 -14.38
N ASN A 175 -6.03 -12.82 -13.36
CA ASN A 175 -5.19 -11.63 -13.41
C ASN A 175 -3.69 -11.96 -13.43
N THR A 176 -3.28 -13.07 -12.83
CA THR A 176 -1.89 -13.57 -12.90
C THR A 176 -1.45 -13.87 -14.33
N LEU A 177 -2.34 -14.35 -15.20
CA LEU A 177 -2.00 -14.61 -16.60
C LEU A 177 -1.54 -13.34 -17.33
N MET A 178 -2.07 -12.18 -16.96
CA MET A 178 -1.73 -10.90 -17.58
C MET A 178 -0.63 -10.18 -16.79
N GLN A 179 -0.82 -9.98 -15.48
CA GLN A 179 0.09 -9.18 -14.66
C GLN A 179 1.37 -9.93 -14.25
N GLY A 180 1.31 -11.25 -14.13
CA GLY A 180 2.45 -12.10 -13.74
C GLY A 180 3.62 -12.12 -14.73
N GLN A 181 3.48 -11.45 -15.87
CA GLN A 181 4.58 -11.25 -16.83
C GLN A 181 5.51 -10.11 -16.41
N THR A 182 5.04 -9.20 -15.57
CA THR A 182 5.79 -8.00 -15.15
C THR A 182 5.98 -7.91 -13.63
N VAL A 183 5.09 -8.51 -12.85
CA VAL A 183 5.13 -8.48 -11.38
C VAL A 183 4.89 -9.86 -10.77
N TRP A 184 5.34 -10.07 -9.54
CA TRP A 184 4.96 -11.22 -8.72
C TRP A 184 3.54 -11.00 -8.19
N PRO A 185 2.58 -11.89 -8.53
CA PRO A 185 1.18 -11.70 -8.17
C PRO A 185 0.96 -11.96 -6.68
N ASP A 186 0.52 -10.95 -5.96
CA ASP A 186 0.05 -11.10 -4.58
C ASP A 186 -1.39 -11.64 -4.60
N HIS A 187 -1.55 -12.90 -4.20
CA HIS A 187 -2.84 -13.59 -4.07
C HIS A 187 -3.51 -13.39 -2.71
N ASP A 188 -3.09 -12.38 -1.94
CA ASP A 188 -3.59 -12.12 -0.59
C ASP A 188 -3.23 -13.19 0.45
N MET A 189 -3.67 -12.94 1.67
CA MET A 189 -3.48 -13.80 2.83
C MET A 189 -4.35 -15.07 2.80
N PHE A 190 -4.07 -15.98 3.71
CA PHE A 190 -4.99 -17.02 4.13
C PHE A 190 -5.13 -17.02 5.67
N HIS A 191 -6.13 -17.71 6.19
CA HIS A 191 -6.35 -17.86 7.63
C HIS A 191 -6.28 -19.33 8.02
N SER A 192 -5.43 -19.69 8.98
CA SER A 192 -5.32 -21.07 9.46
C SER A 192 -6.58 -21.51 10.22
N CYS A 193 -7.28 -20.56 10.84
CA CYS A 193 -8.53 -20.80 11.56
C CYS A 193 -9.76 -20.99 10.64
N ASP A 194 -9.65 -20.75 9.33
CA ASP A 194 -10.76 -20.93 8.40
C ASP A 194 -10.98 -22.42 8.09
N THR A 195 -11.97 -23.02 8.74
CA THR A 195 -12.33 -24.43 8.59
C THR A 195 -13.00 -24.76 7.27
N ILE A 196 -13.47 -23.77 6.51
CA ILE A 196 -14.17 -23.98 5.23
C ILE A 196 -13.19 -23.96 4.06
N CYS A 197 -12.41 -22.89 3.93
CA CYS A 197 -11.56 -22.66 2.76
C CYS A 197 -10.07 -22.51 3.09
N GLY A 198 -9.66 -22.47 4.36
CA GLY A 198 -8.29 -22.18 4.77
C GLY A 198 -7.24 -23.09 4.13
N SER A 199 -7.50 -24.41 4.11
CA SER A 199 -6.59 -25.38 3.47
C SER A 199 -6.46 -25.17 1.95
N LEU A 200 -7.57 -24.87 1.26
CA LEU A 200 -7.56 -24.56 -0.17
C LEU A 200 -6.78 -23.27 -0.43
N MET A 201 -7.02 -22.23 0.38
CA MET A 201 -6.32 -20.96 0.27
C MET A 201 -4.82 -21.11 0.50
N ALA A 202 -4.41 -21.82 1.55
CA ALA A 202 -2.99 -22.06 1.84
C ALA A 202 -2.29 -22.75 0.65
N ARG A 203 -2.90 -23.79 0.08
CA ARG A 203 -2.36 -24.48 -1.10
C ARG A 203 -2.28 -23.57 -2.33
N SER A 204 -3.34 -22.79 -2.56
CA SER A 204 -3.40 -21.83 -3.67
C SER A 204 -2.26 -20.81 -3.57
N LYS A 205 -2.03 -20.23 -2.36
CA LYS A 205 -0.93 -19.28 -2.16
C LYS A 205 0.44 -19.95 -2.37
N ALA A 206 0.62 -21.16 -1.88
CA ALA A 206 1.87 -21.90 -2.01
C ALA A 206 2.31 -22.15 -3.47
N ILE A 207 1.35 -22.28 -4.40
CA ILE A 207 1.65 -22.50 -5.83
C ILE A 207 1.52 -21.23 -6.68
N SER A 208 1.19 -20.08 -6.08
CA SER A 208 0.93 -18.83 -6.82
C SER A 208 2.18 -18.22 -7.46
N GLY A 209 3.37 -18.53 -6.92
CA GLY A 209 4.62 -17.87 -7.26
C GLY A 209 4.79 -16.49 -6.60
N GLY A 210 3.76 -15.96 -5.97
CA GLY A 210 3.77 -14.70 -5.25
C GLY A 210 4.05 -14.85 -3.74
N PRO A 211 3.93 -13.77 -2.97
CA PRO A 211 4.07 -13.81 -1.53
C PRO A 211 3.05 -14.74 -0.87
N VAL A 212 3.48 -15.48 0.14
CA VAL A 212 2.60 -16.33 0.97
C VAL A 212 2.56 -15.77 2.37
N TYR A 213 1.40 -15.34 2.83
CA TYR A 213 1.25 -14.78 4.16
C TYR A 213 -0.05 -15.18 4.86
N LEU A 214 0.10 -15.38 6.16
CA LEU A 214 -0.95 -15.81 7.09
C LEU A 214 -1.48 -14.59 7.85
N SER A 215 -2.78 -14.55 8.09
CA SER A 215 -3.43 -13.56 8.95
C SER A 215 -4.46 -14.28 9.83
N ASP A 216 -4.13 -14.47 11.10
CA ASP A 216 -5.01 -15.08 12.11
C ASP A 216 -5.40 -14.10 13.21
#